data_da1c69a2c090b7ac4817571f76d2ee60
#
_entry.id   da1c69a2c090b7ac4817571f76d2ee60
#
_cell.length_a   1.000
_cell.length_b   1.000
_cell.length_c   1.000
_cell.angle_alpha   90.00
_cell.angle_beta   90.00
_cell.angle_gamma   90.00
#
_symmetry.space_group_name_H-M   'P 1'
#
loop_
_entity.id
_entity.type
_entity.pdbx_description
1 polymer ?
#
loop_
_entity_poly.entity_id
_entity_poly.type
_entity_poly.pdbx_seq_one_letter_code
_entity_poly.pdbx_strand_id
1 'polypeptide(L)'
;MNDAVEILMPHIEQEKEETYKKYTTKKIVLATVDGDVHDIGKNILSLVLHSNGFDVIDMGVMVPNNDIIQKVKDEKPDLIGLSGLITPSLDQMVELIKDLEKYKIDIPVVIGGATTSSVHTAVRMAPHYSGVVVQVPDASRGAYITNKLLGKEASAFIEEIKTKQAGIRKNYLRKKTERRKMSFRDARRKRYMYNYKKQKPVKPRMLGIKVFEDFDLNLLRKYIDWTPFFHGWGLKGVFPSILEKEKVGNEARRVFNEAQDMLKEIIDEELIHPKGIIGLFPANSDADDVLIFKTDDRKKIVKRIPMLRQQQIRDKKGFALSLSDFIAPVDSGIKDYFGGFAVTTGLGTDEHVQRFKKKGDSYNSIMFRLISDRLVETFAEVLHERVRKKYWGYE
;
A
#
# COMPACT_ATOMS: atom_id res chain seq x y z
N MET A 1 16.92 8.44 -20.20
CA MET A 1 15.65 8.10 -20.88
C MET A 1 14.78 9.34 -21.06
N ASN A 2 14.66 10.25 -20.07
CA ASN A 2 13.97 11.53 -20.24
C ASN A 2 14.63 12.40 -21.34
N ASP A 3 15.96 12.52 -21.36
CA ASP A 3 16.70 13.31 -22.35
C ASP A 3 16.51 12.78 -23.79
N ALA A 4 16.43 11.46 -23.95
CA ALA A 4 16.13 10.84 -25.25
C ALA A 4 14.66 11.09 -25.67
N VAL A 5 13.75 11.14 -24.72
CA VAL A 5 12.32 11.47 -24.95
C VAL A 5 12.18 12.95 -25.30
N GLU A 6 12.85 13.86 -24.58
CA GLU A 6 12.87 15.30 -24.91
C GLU A 6 13.43 15.59 -26.31
N ILE A 7 14.47 14.88 -26.73
CA ILE A 7 15.08 15.03 -28.07
C ILE A 7 14.17 14.43 -29.16
N LEU A 8 13.50 13.32 -28.88
CA LEU A 8 12.65 12.63 -29.85
C LEU A 8 11.22 13.21 -29.92
N MET A 9 10.70 13.84 -28.85
CA MET A 9 9.34 14.39 -28.82
C MET A 9 9.06 15.38 -29.96
N PRO A 10 9.92 16.37 -30.29
CA PRO A 10 9.67 17.27 -31.44
C PRO A 10 9.60 16.54 -32.77
N HIS A 11 10.43 15.49 -32.97
CA HIS A 11 10.41 14.69 -34.19
C HIS A 11 9.19 13.78 -34.26
N ILE A 12 8.78 13.21 -33.12
CA ILE A 12 7.56 12.42 -33.00
C ILE A 12 6.33 13.33 -33.20
N GLU A 13 6.35 14.54 -32.72
CA GLU A 13 5.28 15.53 -32.95
C GLU A 13 5.21 15.96 -34.41
N GLN A 14 6.32 16.13 -35.07
CA GLN A 14 6.39 16.48 -36.49
C GLN A 14 5.93 15.32 -37.41
N GLU A 15 6.32 14.07 -37.14
CA GLU A 15 5.79 12.88 -37.82
C GLU A 15 4.31 12.66 -37.50
N LYS A 16 3.88 13.03 -36.29
CA LYS A 16 2.48 13.02 -35.88
C LYS A 16 1.66 14.02 -36.70
N GLU A 17 2.06 15.27 -36.86
CA GLU A 17 1.33 16.25 -37.64
C GLU A 17 1.11 15.82 -39.11
N GLU A 18 2.04 15.09 -39.70
CA GLU A 18 1.89 14.55 -41.05
C GLU A 18 0.96 13.31 -41.10
N THR A 19 0.98 12.47 -40.06
CA THR A 19 0.18 11.23 -39.99
C THR A 19 -1.18 11.44 -39.35
N TYR A 20 -1.33 12.42 -38.43
CA TYR A 20 -2.54 12.67 -37.61
C TYR A 20 -3.66 13.42 -38.33
N LYS A 21 -3.47 13.92 -39.51
CA LYS A 21 -4.60 14.43 -40.33
C LYS A 21 -5.66 13.38 -40.66
N LYS A 22 -5.49 12.12 -40.20
CA LYS A 22 -6.38 10.99 -40.53
C LYS A 22 -6.99 10.23 -39.34
N TYR A 23 -6.57 10.45 -38.07
CA TYR A 23 -7.12 9.69 -36.94
C TYR A 23 -7.46 10.62 -35.78
N THR A 24 -8.70 10.56 -35.28
CA THR A 24 -9.12 11.18 -34.01
C THR A 24 -8.33 10.56 -32.87
N THR A 25 -7.50 11.37 -32.20
CA THR A 25 -6.70 10.93 -31.05
C THR A 25 -7.64 10.55 -29.91
N LYS A 26 -7.53 9.30 -29.39
CA LYS A 26 -8.31 8.84 -28.27
C LYS A 26 -7.89 9.55 -27.00
N LYS A 27 -8.86 10.06 -26.24
CA LYS A 27 -8.64 10.86 -25.03
C LYS A 27 -8.80 10.03 -23.77
N ILE A 28 -7.88 10.17 -22.81
CA ILE A 28 -7.84 9.41 -21.56
C ILE A 28 -7.72 10.38 -20.39
N VAL A 29 -8.57 10.24 -19.38
CA VAL A 29 -8.44 10.94 -18.10
C VAL A 29 -7.79 10.02 -17.08
N LEU A 30 -6.70 10.47 -16.44
CA LEU A 30 -6.02 9.77 -15.35
C LEU A 30 -6.14 10.55 -14.04
N ALA A 31 -6.42 9.86 -12.93
CA ALA A 31 -6.47 10.47 -11.60
C ALA A 31 -6.00 9.48 -10.53
N THR A 32 -5.31 9.98 -9.51
CA THR A 32 -5.19 9.29 -8.21
C THR A 32 -6.36 9.75 -7.35
N VAL A 33 -7.16 8.79 -6.87
CA VAL A 33 -8.42 9.06 -6.16
C VAL A 33 -8.23 9.83 -4.86
N ASP A 34 -9.31 10.41 -4.37
CA ASP A 34 -9.34 11.21 -3.15
C ASP A 34 -8.70 10.49 -1.94
N GLY A 35 -7.95 11.25 -1.14
CA GLY A 35 -7.23 10.73 0.02
C GLY A 35 -5.97 9.93 -0.30
N ASP A 36 -5.57 9.80 -1.56
CA ASP A 36 -4.36 9.08 -1.98
C ASP A 36 -3.36 10.01 -2.71
N VAL A 37 -2.11 9.97 -2.27
CA VAL A 37 -1.02 10.82 -2.80
C VAL A 37 -0.03 10.05 -3.68
N HIS A 38 -0.25 8.74 -3.87
CA HIS A 38 0.69 7.89 -4.58
C HIS A 38 0.50 7.99 -6.10
N ASP A 39 1.41 8.67 -6.76
CA ASP A 39 1.31 9.03 -8.18
C ASP A 39 2.26 8.26 -9.12
N ILE A 40 3.26 7.54 -8.60
CA ILE A 40 4.32 6.92 -9.41
C ILE A 40 3.75 6.02 -10.51
N GLY A 41 2.88 5.08 -10.14
CA GLY A 41 2.29 4.15 -11.10
C GLY A 41 1.44 4.85 -12.16
N LYS A 42 0.70 5.90 -11.76
CA LYS A 42 -0.11 6.73 -12.65
C LYS A 42 0.77 7.52 -13.63
N ASN A 43 1.86 8.14 -13.14
CA ASN A 43 2.76 8.94 -13.96
C ASN A 43 3.50 8.08 -14.99
N ILE A 44 3.93 6.87 -14.60
CA ILE A 44 4.51 5.91 -15.55
C ILE A 44 3.48 5.51 -16.61
N LEU A 45 2.24 5.21 -16.20
CA LEU A 45 1.18 4.87 -17.14
C LEU A 45 0.87 6.05 -18.08
N SER A 46 0.80 7.28 -17.57
CA SER A 46 0.61 8.49 -18.37
C SER A 46 1.67 8.61 -19.46
N LEU A 47 2.95 8.47 -19.10
CA LEU A 47 4.07 8.53 -20.05
C LEU A 47 3.96 7.43 -21.12
N VAL A 48 3.65 6.20 -20.72
CA VAL A 48 3.51 5.07 -21.64
C VAL A 48 2.32 5.29 -22.59
N LEU A 49 1.20 5.82 -22.11
CA LEU A 49 0.03 6.12 -22.94
C LEU A 49 0.32 7.24 -23.93
N HIS A 50 0.97 8.34 -23.50
CA HIS A 50 1.42 9.41 -24.40
C HIS A 50 2.33 8.87 -25.50
N SER A 51 3.30 8.03 -25.14
CA SER A 51 4.21 7.39 -26.13
C SER A 51 3.49 6.46 -27.10
N ASN A 52 2.30 5.97 -26.73
CA ASN A 52 1.43 5.19 -27.61
C ASN A 52 0.41 6.03 -28.40
N GLY A 53 0.51 7.35 -28.34
CA GLY A 53 -0.30 8.26 -29.16
C GLY A 53 -1.67 8.61 -28.59
N PHE A 54 -1.91 8.39 -27.30
CA PHE A 54 -3.13 8.82 -26.63
C PHE A 54 -3.00 10.27 -26.15
N ASP A 55 -4.12 11.01 -26.17
CA ASP A 55 -4.26 12.30 -25.51
C ASP A 55 -4.59 12.07 -24.03
N VAL A 56 -3.64 12.34 -23.12
CA VAL A 56 -3.79 12.02 -21.70
C VAL A 56 -3.94 13.30 -20.87
N ILE A 57 -5.07 13.41 -20.19
CA ILE A 57 -5.35 14.44 -19.20
C ILE A 57 -5.06 13.87 -17.81
N ASP A 58 -3.94 14.27 -17.23
CA ASP A 58 -3.58 13.88 -15.85
C ASP A 58 -4.12 14.90 -14.85
N MET A 59 -5.06 14.48 -14.01
CA MET A 59 -5.68 15.30 -12.98
C MET A 59 -4.85 15.38 -11.66
N GLY A 60 -3.73 14.66 -11.58
CA GLY A 60 -2.89 14.66 -10.38
C GLY A 60 -3.34 13.67 -9.31
N VAL A 61 -3.16 14.04 -8.04
CA VAL A 61 -3.42 13.21 -6.84
C VAL A 61 -4.51 13.82 -5.97
N MET A 62 -5.08 13.02 -5.06
CA MET A 62 -6.15 13.43 -4.14
C MET A 62 -7.34 14.07 -4.87
N VAL A 63 -7.72 13.50 -6.01
CA VAL A 63 -8.76 14.07 -6.85
C VAL A 63 -10.15 13.64 -6.36
N PRO A 64 -11.01 14.57 -5.94
CA PRO A 64 -12.37 14.26 -5.51
C PRO A 64 -13.18 13.61 -6.63
N ASN A 65 -14.05 12.65 -6.29
CA ASN A 65 -14.89 11.95 -7.26
C ASN A 65 -15.74 12.91 -8.13
N ASN A 66 -16.26 13.98 -7.53
CA ASN A 66 -17.04 14.99 -8.27
C ASN A 66 -16.22 15.70 -9.36
N ASP A 67 -14.94 15.99 -9.09
CA ASP A 67 -14.06 16.67 -10.04
C ASP A 67 -13.71 15.73 -11.21
N ILE A 68 -13.50 14.42 -10.92
CA ILE A 68 -13.31 13.41 -11.96
C ILE A 68 -14.56 13.34 -12.85
N ILE A 69 -15.74 13.28 -12.26
CA ILE A 69 -17.01 13.20 -13.00
C ILE A 69 -17.21 14.46 -13.84
N GLN A 70 -16.93 15.65 -13.28
CA GLN A 70 -17.05 16.90 -14.02
C GLN A 70 -16.08 16.93 -15.20
N LYS A 71 -14.81 16.56 -14.98
CA LYS A 71 -13.81 16.47 -16.04
C LYS A 71 -14.24 15.49 -17.15
N VAL A 72 -14.81 14.34 -16.78
CA VAL A 72 -15.32 13.37 -17.75
C VAL A 72 -16.47 13.92 -18.58
N LYS A 73 -17.38 14.72 -17.99
CA LYS A 73 -18.48 15.37 -18.71
C LYS A 73 -17.99 16.44 -19.69
N ASP A 74 -17.00 17.22 -19.27
CA ASP A 74 -16.45 18.34 -20.06
C ASP A 74 -15.58 17.83 -21.21
N GLU A 75 -14.69 16.88 -20.94
CA GLU A 75 -13.68 16.40 -21.89
C GLU A 75 -14.16 15.22 -22.76
N LYS A 76 -15.20 14.51 -22.33
CA LYS A 76 -15.76 13.32 -22.98
C LYS A 76 -14.68 12.32 -23.39
N PRO A 77 -13.86 11.83 -22.42
CA PRO A 77 -12.78 10.92 -22.73
C PRO A 77 -13.31 9.56 -23.21
N ASP A 78 -12.46 8.82 -23.90
CA ASP A 78 -12.74 7.45 -24.34
C ASP A 78 -12.48 6.42 -23.23
N LEU A 79 -11.68 6.78 -22.21
CA LEU A 79 -11.32 5.90 -21.09
C LEU A 79 -10.95 6.72 -19.85
N ILE A 80 -11.24 6.16 -18.67
CA ILE A 80 -10.81 6.69 -17.37
C ILE A 80 -9.78 5.73 -16.77
N GLY A 81 -8.66 6.26 -16.26
CA GLY A 81 -7.68 5.52 -15.47
C GLY A 81 -7.62 6.02 -14.02
N LEU A 82 -7.80 5.12 -13.07
CA LEU A 82 -7.79 5.41 -11.64
C LEU A 82 -6.60 4.73 -10.97
N SER A 83 -5.90 5.48 -10.12
CA SER A 83 -4.79 4.99 -9.32
C SER A 83 -5.08 5.11 -7.83
N GLY A 84 -4.60 4.13 -7.05
CA GLY A 84 -4.65 4.18 -5.59
C GLY A 84 -3.81 3.08 -4.97
N LEU A 85 -3.10 3.41 -3.88
CA LEU A 85 -2.17 2.50 -3.22
C LEU A 85 -2.68 2.01 -1.86
N ILE A 86 -3.47 2.81 -1.17
CA ILE A 86 -3.94 2.51 0.20
C ILE A 86 -5.33 1.88 0.19
N THR A 87 -5.66 1.16 1.26
CA THR A 87 -6.96 0.47 1.33
C THR A 87 -8.18 1.41 1.19
N PRO A 88 -8.21 2.61 1.78
CA PRO A 88 -9.31 3.56 1.59
C PRO A 88 -9.55 3.95 0.11
N SER A 89 -8.49 4.00 -0.71
CA SER A 89 -8.61 4.33 -2.14
C SER A 89 -9.49 3.34 -2.90
N LEU A 90 -9.50 2.07 -2.47
CA LEU A 90 -10.38 1.06 -3.06
C LEU A 90 -11.87 1.39 -2.84
N ASP A 91 -12.24 1.91 -1.68
CA ASP A 91 -13.62 2.32 -1.39
C ASP A 91 -13.99 3.59 -2.19
N GLN A 92 -13.07 4.55 -2.35
CA GLN A 92 -13.25 5.71 -3.21
C GLN A 92 -13.48 5.31 -4.68
N MET A 93 -12.69 4.36 -5.20
CA MET A 93 -12.89 3.82 -6.55
C MET A 93 -14.27 3.16 -6.70
N VAL A 94 -14.74 2.41 -5.70
CA VAL A 94 -16.07 1.79 -5.72
C VAL A 94 -17.18 2.84 -5.76
N GLU A 95 -17.07 3.91 -4.96
CA GLU A 95 -18.07 4.99 -4.96
C GLU A 95 -18.04 5.75 -6.30
N LEU A 96 -16.87 6.05 -6.85
CA LEU A 96 -16.77 6.69 -8.17
C LEU A 96 -17.45 5.83 -9.27
N ILE A 97 -17.24 4.51 -9.26
CA ILE A 97 -17.88 3.60 -10.21
C ILE A 97 -19.42 3.66 -10.11
N LYS A 98 -19.96 3.73 -8.90
CA LYS A 98 -21.41 3.90 -8.67
C LYS A 98 -21.93 5.27 -9.17
N ASP A 99 -21.13 6.30 -8.96
CA ASP A 99 -21.48 7.65 -9.44
C ASP A 99 -21.44 7.72 -10.96
N LEU A 100 -20.47 7.10 -11.64
CA LEU A 100 -20.43 7.00 -13.09
C LEU A 100 -21.71 6.31 -13.61
N GLU A 101 -22.13 5.21 -13.01
CA GLU A 101 -23.38 4.53 -13.35
C GLU A 101 -24.61 5.41 -13.16
N LYS A 102 -24.69 6.12 -12.03
CA LYS A 102 -25.76 7.08 -11.72
C LYS A 102 -25.89 8.18 -12.78
N TYR A 103 -24.76 8.67 -13.30
CA TYR A 103 -24.72 9.67 -14.36
C TYR A 103 -24.81 9.09 -15.77
N LYS A 104 -25.01 7.76 -15.92
CA LYS A 104 -25.09 7.05 -17.20
C LYS A 104 -23.84 7.24 -18.07
N ILE A 105 -22.69 7.26 -17.43
CA ILE A 105 -21.39 7.30 -18.08
C ILE A 105 -20.90 5.85 -18.13
N ASP A 106 -20.76 5.26 -19.32
CA ASP A 106 -20.48 3.82 -19.55
C ASP A 106 -19.10 3.55 -20.20
N ILE A 107 -18.22 4.57 -20.23
CA ILE A 107 -16.88 4.46 -20.81
C ILE A 107 -16.00 3.48 -20.03
N PRO A 108 -15.04 2.79 -20.69
CA PRO A 108 -14.13 1.89 -20.00
C PRO A 108 -13.36 2.55 -18.86
N VAL A 109 -13.24 1.85 -17.73
CA VAL A 109 -12.44 2.29 -16.59
C VAL A 109 -11.31 1.29 -16.35
N VAL A 110 -10.07 1.76 -16.30
CA VAL A 110 -8.91 0.97 -15.85
C VAL A 110 -8.51 1.38 -14.45
N ILE A 111 -8.18 0.43 -13.60
CA ILE A 111 -7.74 0.68 -12.23
C ILE A 111 -6.37 0.07 -11.97
N GLY A 112 -5.48 0.82 -11.34
CA GLY A 112 -4.13 0.42 -10.99
C GLY A 112 -3.77 0.77 -9.55
N GLY A 113 -2.64 0.22 -9.11
CA GLY A 113 -2.10 0.40 -7.76
C GLY A 113 -1.94 -0.91 -7.00
N ALA A 114 -1.02 -0.94 -6.03
CA ALA A 114 -0.61 -2.18 -5.37
C ALA A 114 -1.71 -2.87 -4.56
N THR A 115 -2.71 -2.14 -4.08
CA THR A 115 -3.85 -2.71 -3.35
C THR A 115 -4.96 -3.20 -4.26
N THR A 116 -4.94 -2.83 -5.55
CA THR A 116 -5.96 -3.26 -6.51
C THR A 116 -5.79 -4.73 -6.87
N SER A 117 -6.89 -5.43 -7.13
CA SER A 117 -6.85 -6.82 -7.57
C SER A 117 -8.02 -7.16 -8.47
N SER A 118 -7.82 -8.13 -9.37
CA SER A 118 -8.88 -8.64 -10.24
C SER A 118 -10.09 -9.19 -9.46
N VAL A 119 -9.87 -9.72 -8.25
CA VAL A 119 -10.95 -10.20 -7.39
C VAL A 119 -11.77 -9.04 -6.84
N HIS A 120 -11.09 -7.99 -6.31
CA HIS A 120 -11.78 -6.79 -5.81
C HIS A 120 -12.59 -6.11 -6.92
N THR A 121 -11.96 -5.90 -8.08
CA THR A 121 -12.62 -5.33 -9.27
C THR A 121 -13.86 -6.13 -9.67
N ALA A 122 -13.72 -7.45 -9.80
CA ALA A 122 -14.80 -8.32 -10.22
C ALA A 122 -15.96 -8.39 -9.21
N VAL A 123 -15.68 -8.29 -7.90
CA VAL A 123 -16.66 -8.50 -6.82
C VAL A 123 -17.29 -7.19 -6.35
N ARG A 124 -16.51 -6.10 -6.27
CA ARG A 124 -16.95 -4.86 -5.62
C ARG A 124 -17.25 -3.71 -6.59
N MET A 125 -16.66 -3.73 -7.80
CA MET A 125 -16.82 -2.65 -8.77
C MET A 125 -17.70 -3.07 -9.96
N ALA A 126 -17.30 -4.10 -10.69
CA ALA A 126 -17.98 -4.52 -11.91
C ALA A 126 -19.51 -4.82 -11.77
N PRO A 127 -20.04 -5.28 -10.62
CA PRO A 127 -21.48 -5.45 -10.45
C PRO A 127 -22.30 -4.15 -10.41
N HIS A 128 -21.63 -3.01 -10.21
CA HIS A 128 -22.25 -1.69 -10.06
C HIS A 128 -22.04 -0.80 -11.27
N TYR A 129 -21.61 -1.36 -12.41
CA TYR A 129 -21.27 -0.59 -13.58
C TYR A 129 -21.69 -1.30 -14.88
N SER A 130 -22.43 -0.60 -15.72
CA SER A 130 -22.86 -1.10 -17.04
C SER A 130 -21.70 -1.13 -18.04
N GLY A 131 -20.75 -0.21 -17.92
CA GLY A 131 -19.49 -0.20 -18.66
C GLY A 131 -18.58 -1.37 -18.27
N VAL A 132 -17.28 -1.23 -18.50
CA VAL A 132 -16.28 -2.21 -18.09
C VAL A 132 -15.25 -1.61 -17.15
N VAL A 133 -14.96 -2.31 -16.05
CA VAL A 133 -13.86 -1.94 -15.13
C VAL A 133 -12.78 -3.00 -15.20
N VAL A 134 -11.53 -2.61 -15.48
CA VAL A 134 -10.41 -3.53 -15.68
C VAL A 134 -9.27 -3.22 -14.73
N GLN A 135 -8.82 -4.22 -13.98
CA GLN A 135 -7.62 -4.09 -13.16
C GLN A 135 -6.37 -4.25 -14.03
N VAL A 136 -5.47 -3.27 -13.94
CA VAL A 136 -4.17 -3.23 -14.60
C VAL A 136 -3.11 -3.65 -13.58
N PRO A 137 -2.41 -4.77 -13.78
CA PRO A 137 -1.46 -5.27 -12.78
C PRO A 137 -0.19 -4.42 -12.67
N ASP A 138 0.22 -3.81 -13.79
CA ASP A 138 1.40 -2.93 -13.87
C ASP A 138 1.26 -1.95 -15.05
N ALA A 139 2.02 -0.86 -15.01
CA ALA A 139 1.93 0.21 -16.01
C ALA A 139 2.28 -0.28 -17.43
N SER A 140 3.16 -1.27 -17.57
CA SER A 140 3.56 -1.81 -18.89
C SER A 140 2.40 -2.52 -19.59
N ARG A 141 1.51 -3.15 -18.83
CA ARG A 141 0.27 -3.75 -19.35
C ARG A 141 -0.85 -2.74 -19.59
N GLY A 142 -0.73 -1.54 -18.98
CA GLY A 142 -1.72 -0.50 -19.10
C GLY A 142 -1.98 -0.10 -20.55
N ALA A 143 -0.94 0.20 -21.31
CA ALA A 143 -1.07 0.55 -22.72
C ALA A 143 -1.67 -0.58 -23.56
N TYR A 144 -1.26 -1.82 -23.34
CA TYR A 144 -1.83 -2.97 -24.04
C TYR A 144 -3.33 -3.11 -23.78
N ILE A 145 -3.74 -3.04 -22.51
CA ILE A 145 -5.16 -3.14 -22.12
C ILE A 145 -5.96 -1.97 -22.70
N THR A 146 -5.43 -0.75 -22.64
CA THR A 146 -6.06 0.44 -23.21
C THR A 146 -6.24 0.31 -24.73
N ASN A 147 -5.22 -0.13 -25.45
CA ASN A 147 -5.32 -0.38 -26.88
C ASN A 147 -6.38 -1.43 -27.24
N LYS A 148 -6.52 -2.49 -26.44
CA LYS A 148 -7.56 -3.51 -26.62
C LYS A 148 -8.95 -2.95 -26.31
N LEU A 149 -9.10 -2.12 -25.27
CA LEU A 149 -10.39 -1.53 -24.88
C LEU A 149 -10.90 -0.47 -25.89
N LEU A 150 -9.99 0.23 -26.58
CA LEU A 150 -10.32 1.31 -27.50
C LEU A 150 -10.12 0.93 -28.99
N GLY A 151 -9.64 -0.28 -29.24
CA GLY A 151 -9.34 -0.79 -30.59
C GLY A 151 -10.53 -1.42 -31.30
N LYS A 152 -10.28 -1.95 -32.51
CA LYS A 152 -11.32 -2.55 -33.38
C LYS A 152 -12.00 -3.79 -32.74
N GLU A 153 -11.31 -4.50 -31.86
CA GLU A 153 -11.81 -5.71 -31.20
C GLU A 153 -12.34 -5.44 -29.77
N ALA A 154 -12.60 -4.17 -29.42
CA ALA A 154 -12.99 -3.77 -28.07
C ALA A 154 -14.20 -4.54 -27.54
N SER A 155 -15.25 -4.70 -28.34
CA SER A 155 -16.46 -5.41 -27.92
C SER A 155 -16.19 -6.86 -27.51
N ALA A 156 -15.39 -7.60 -28.30
CA ALA A 156 -15.03 -8.98 -27.98
C ALA A 156 -14.17 -9.06 -26.72
N PHE A 157 -13.22 -8.14 -26.56
CA PHE A 157 -12.35 -8.07 -25.37
C PHE A 157 -13.14 -7.71 -24.11
N ILE A 158 -14.08 -6.78 -24.19
CA ILE A 158 -14.97 -6.41 -23.08
C ILE A 158 -15.82 -7.61 -22.64
N GLU A 159 -16.35 -8.38 -23.58
CA GLU A 159 -17.17 -9.55 -23.26
C GLU A 159 -16.34 -10.67 -22.60
N GLU A 160 -15.11 -10.88 -23.07
CA GLU A 160 -14.15 -11.77 -22.41
C GLU A 160 -13.90 -11.37 -20.95
N ILE A 161 -13.65 -10.08 -20.70
CA ILE A 161 -13.43 -9.55 -19.36
C ILE A 161 -14.67 -9.75 -18.49
N LYS A 162 -15.86 -9.40 -18.96
CA LYS A 162 -17.13 -9.58 -18.23
C LYS A 162 -17.35 -11.04 -17.85
N THR A 163 -17.12 -11.96 -18.78
CA THR A 163 -17.21 -13.41 -18.55
C THR A 163 -16.22 -13.88 -17.49
N LYS A 164 -14.95 -13.46 -17.59
CA LYS A 164 -13.91 -13.79 -16.61
C LYS A 164 -14.27 -13.25 -15.21
N GLN A 165 -14.76 -12.02 -15.13
CA GLN A 165 -15.18 -11.42 -13.87
C GLN A 165 -16.40 -12.14 -13.26
N ALA A 166 -17.37 -12.59 -14.08
CA ALA A 166 -18.48 -13.40 -13.62
C ALA A 166 -18.00 -14.73 -13.00
N GLY A 167 -17.03 -15.39 -13.63
CA GLY A 167 -16.38 -16.59 -13.08
C GLY A 167 -15.68 -16.34 -11.74
N ILE A 168 -14.95 -15.25 -11.62
CA ILE A 168 -14.29 -14.82 -10.36
C ILE A 168 -15.33 -14.59 -9.26
N ARG A 169 -16.43 -13.87 -9.56
CA ARG A 169 -17.54 -13.63 -8.61
C ARG A 169 -18.16 -14.93 -8.12
N LYS A 170 -18.48 -15.84 -9.04
CA LYS A 170 -19.05 -17.15 -8.70
C LYS A 170 -18.16 -17.93 -7.73
N ASN A 171 -16.87 -17.98 -8.03
CA ASN A 171 -15.89 -18.66 -7.16
C ASN A 171 -15.72 -17.97 -5.81
N TYR A 172 -15.71 -16.63 -5.77
CA TYR A 172 -15.63 -15.86 -4.53
C TYR A 172 -16.84 -16.10 -3.63
N LEU A 173 -18.07 -16.06 -4.20
CA LEU A 173 -19.29 -16.29 -3.45
C LEU A 173 -19.34 -17.73 -2.91
N ARG A 174 -18.95 -18.74 -3.72
CA ARG A 174 -18.84 -20.12 -3.24
C ARG A 174 -17.91 -20.23 -2.03
N LYS A 175 -16.68 -19.70 -2.14
CA LYS A 175 -15.72 -19.68 -1.03
C LYS A 175 -16.21 -18.91 0.20
N LYS A 176 -16.97 -17.82 -0.01
CA LYS A 176 -17.57 -17.04 1.09
C LYS A 176 -18.67 -17.83 1.80
N THR A 177 -19.49 -18.58 1.06
CA THR A 177 -20.54 -19.43 1.63
C THR A 177 -19.94 -20.63 2.38
N GLU A 178 -18.85 -21.19 1.90
CA GLU A 178 -18.09 -22.26 2.56
C GLU A 178 -17.39 -21.80 3.84
N ARG A 179 -17.09 -20.50 3.98
CA ARG A 179 -16.51 -19.92 5.19
C ARG A 179 -17.59 -19.68 6.23
N ARG A 180 -17.96 -20.71 7.00
CA ARG A 180 -18.88 -20.57 8.13
C ARG A 180 -18.34 -19.53 9.12
N LYS A 181 -19.04 -18.42 9.24
CA LYS A 181 -18.83 -17.46 10.33
C LYS A 181 -19.56 -17.99 11.56
N MET A 182 -18.88 -18.04 12.69
CA MET A 182 -19.54 -18.32 13.95
C MET A 182 -20.09 -17.03 14.56
N SER A 183 -21.07 -17.16 15.48
CA SER A 183 -21.54 -16.04 16.26
C SER A 183 -20.41 -15.52 17.16
N PHE A 184 -20.47 -14.25 17.57
CA PHE A 184 -19.49 -13.68 18.49
C PHE A 184 -19.48 -14.43 19.84
N ARG A 185 -20.66 -14.86 20.30
CA ARG A 185 -20.81 -15.69 21.51
C ARG A 185 -20.06 -17.02 21.38
N ASP A 186 -20.19 -17.70 20.25
CA ASP A 186 -19.49 -18.98 20.02
C ASP A 186 -18.00 -18.78 19.81
N ALA A 187 -17.59 -17.67 19.18
CA ALA A 187 -16.19 -17.28 19.07
C ALA A 187 -15.54 -17.08 20.45
N ARG A 188 -16.24 -16.42 21.39
CA ARG A 188 -15.78 -16.28 22.78
C ARG A 188 -15.65 -17.62 23.50
N ARG A 189 -16.58 -18.56 23.27
CA ARG A 189 -16.51 -19.91 23.86
C ARG A 189 -15.31 -20.70 23.32
N LYS A 190 -14.88 -20.42 22.07
CA LYS A 190 -13.74 -21.02 21.41
C LYS A 190 -12.46 -20.19 21.53
N ARG A 191 -12.37 -19.29 22.50
CA ARG A 191 -11.17 -18.50 22.74
C ARG A 191 -9.96 -19.40 23.03
N TYR A 192 -8.78 -18.94 22.71
CA TYR A 192 -7.55 -19.61 23.10
C TYR A 192 -7.30 -19.38 24.60
N MET A 193 -6.99 -20.47 25.32
CA MET A 193 -6.69 -20.43 26.75
C MET A 193 -5.19 -20.61 26.94
N TYR A 194 -4.49 -19.49 27.11
CA TYR A 194 -3.05 -19.50 27.36
C TYR A 194 -2.74 -19.98 28.79
N ASN A 195 -1.72 -20.80 28.95
CA ASN A 195 -1.39 -21.35 30.26
C ASN A 195 -0.37 -20.48 31.00
N TYR A 196 -0.82 -19.41 31.59
CA TYR A 196 0.01 -18.47 32.36
C TYR A 196 0.66 -19.07 33.62
N LYS A 197 0.21 -20.22 34.10
CA LYS A 197 0.85 -20.92 35.22
C LYS A 197 2.17 -21.56 34.80
N LYS A 198 2.25 -22.06 33.54
CA LYS A 198 3.46 -22.64 32.96
C LYS A 198 4.41 -21.59 32.41
N GLN A 199 3.87 -20.55 31.79
CA GLN A 199 4.62 -19.48 31.17
C GLN A 199 4.19 -18.15 31.78
N LYS A 200 4.84 -17.76 32.87
CA LYS A 200 4.54 -16.50 33.56
C LYS A 200 5.01 -15.32 32.70
N PRO A 201 4.20 -14.24 32.62
CA PRO A 201 4.62 -13.01 31.97
C PRO A 201 5.90 -12.44 32.57
N VAL A 202 6.82 -12.00 31.75
CA VAL A 202 8.04 -11.33 32.18
C VAL A 202 7.73 -9.85 32.40
N LYS A 203 8.09 -9.34 33.58
CA LYS A 203 7.97 -7.90 33.84
C LYS A 203 9.00 -7.14 33.04
N PRO A 204 8.60 -6.08 32.27
CA PRO A 204 9.53 -5.21 31.61
C PRO A 204 10.53 -4.56 32.58
N ARG A 205 11.79 -4.44 32.14
CA ARG A 205 12.84 -3.74 32.92
C ARG A 205 12.56 -2.24 33.06
N MET A 206 11.76 -1.69 32.13
CA MET A 206 11.31 -0.31 32.13
C MET A 206 9.78 -0.28 32.01
N LEU A 207 9.10 0.54 32.78
CA LEU A 207 7.69 0.86 32.60
C LEU A 207 7.54 2.35 32.26
N GLY A 208 6.49 2.68 31.52
CA GLY A 208 6.22 4.03 31.05
C GLY A 208 6.70 4.28 29.61
N ILE A 209 6.91 5.54 29.30
CA ILE A 209 7.21 6.02 27.95
C ILE A 209 8.71 6.37 27.83
N LYS A 210 9.32 6.02 26.71
CA LYS A 210 10.65 6.49 26.31
C LYS A 210 10.59 7.00 24.89
N VAL A 211 11.07 8.24 24.69
CA VAL A 211 11.18 8.90 23.38
C VAL A 211 12.63 8.79 22.88
N PHE A 212 12.79 8.64 21.59
CA PHE A 212 14.04 8.72 20.85
C PHE A 212 13.87 9.89 19.87
N GLU A 213 14.47 11.03 20.20
CA GLU A 213 14.33 12.26 19.39
C GLU A 213 15.21 12.21 18.14
N ASP A 214 16.30 11.48 18.23
CA ASP A 214 17.23 11.25 17.14
C ASP A 214 17.74 9.81 17.21
N PHE A 215 17.64 9.09 16.11
CA PHE A 215 18.05 7.70 16.06
C PHE A 215 19.08 7.48 14.96
N ASP A 216 20.20 6.86 15.30
CA ASP A 216 21.35 6.69 14.43
C ASP A 216 20.99 5.95 13.12
N LEU A 217 21.02 6.69 12.01
CA LEU A 217 20.80 6.18 10.66
C LEU A 217 21.88 5.18 10.23
N ASN A 218 23.12 5.32 10.70
CA ASN A 218 24.20 4.37 10.42
C ASN A 218 23.92 2.99 11.00
N LEU A 219 23.22 2.94 12.13
CA LEU A 219 22.74 1.68 12.67
C LEU A 219 21.65 1.08 11.79
N LEU A 220 20.67 1.88 11.36
CA LEU A 220 19.57 1.42 10.51
C LEU A 220 20.09 0.89 9.17
N ARG A 221 21.04 1.57 8.56
CA ARG A 221 21.66 1.15 7.28
C ARG A 221 22.05 -0.32 7.24
N LYS A 222 22.50 -0.88 8.36
CA LYS A 222 22.99 -2.27 8.47
C LYS A 222 21.88 -3.32 8.40
N TYR A 223 20.64 -2.95 8.64
CA TYR A 223 19.50 -3.84 8.75
C TYR A 223 18.49 -3.67 7.60
N ILE A 224 18.80 -2.85 6.58
CA ILE A 224 17.87 -2.62 5.47
C ILE A 224 17.62 -3.91 4.69
N ASP A 225 16.33 -4.34 4.62
CA ASP A 225 15.91 -5.31 3.61
C ASP A 225 15.72 -4.62 2.26
N TRP A 226 16.60 -4.94 1.33
CA TRP A 226 16.60 -4.38 -0.01
C TRP A 226 15.61 -5.05 -0.97
N THR A 227 15.04 -6.18 -0.62
CA THR A 227 14.08 -6.89 -1.49
C THR A 227 12.85 -6.03 -1.85
N PRO A 228 12.18 -5.39 -0.87
CA PRO A 228 11.05 -4.50 -1.20
C PRO A 228 11.45 -3.26 -1.98
N PHE A 229 12.67 -2.75 -1.80
CA PHE A 229 13.21 -1.64 -2.60
C PHE A 229 13.23 -2.00 -4.10
N PHE A 230 13.75 -3.17 -4.47
CA PHE A 230 13.75 -3.62 -5.86
C PHE A 230 12.34 -3.84 -6.40
N HIS A 231 11.42 -4.32 -5.57
CA HIS A 231 10.01 -4.45 -5.96
C HIS A 231 9.38 -3.10 -6.26
N GLY A 232 9.71 -2.05 -5.49
CA GLY A 232 9.29 -0.67 -5.74
C GLY A 232 9.77 -0.13 -7.10
N TRP A 233 10.94 -0.57 -7.57
CA TRP A 233 11.48 -0.31 -8.92
C TRP A 233 10.93 -1.23 -10.01
N GLY A 234 10.00 -2.13 -9.70
CA GLY A 234 9.46 -3.12 -10.64
C GLY A 234 10.41 -4.28 -10.96
N LEU A 235 11.55 -4.37 -10.27
CA LEU A 235 12.54 -5.44 -10.45
C LEU A 235 12.17 -6.65 -9.57
N LYS A 236 11.84 -7.79 -10.19
CA LYS A 236 11.38 -9.00 -9.50
C LYS A 236 12.54 -9.90 -9.10
N GLY A 237 12.81 -10.00 -7.82
CA GLY A 237 13.83 -10.88 -7.25
C GLY A 237 14.04 -10.63 -5.77
N VAL A 238 14.84 -11.49 -5.14
CA VAL A 238 15.21 -11.40 -3.73
C VAL A 238 16.65 -10.94 -3.62
N PHE A 239 16.94 -9.97 -2.77
CA PHE A 239 18.31 -9.53 -2.48
C PHE A 239 19.02 -10.58 -1.59
N PRO A 240 20.31 -10.88 -1.81
CA PRO A 240 21.21 -10.30 -2.84
C PRO A 240 21.15 -10.99 -4.21
N SER A 241 20.49 -12.16 -4.34
CA SER A 241 20.53 -12.97 -5.57
C SER A 241 19.99 -12.27 -6.82
N ILE A 242 19.18 -11.20 -6.67
CA ILE A 242 18.70 -10.40 -7.79
C ILE A 242 19.85 -9.75 -8.58
N LEU A 243 20.95 -9.41 -7.90
CA LEU A 243 22.11 -8.77 -8.50
C LEU A 243 22.86 -9.66 -9.51
N GLU A 244 22.67 -10.99 -9.40
CA GLU A 244 23.36 -11.98 -10.25
C GLU A 244 22.49 -12.50 -11.40
N LYS A 245 21.23 -12.08 -11.49
CA LYS A 245 20.32 -12.53 -12.54
C LYS A 245 20.70 -12.00 -13.91
N GLU A 246 20.80 -12.86 -14.92
CA GLU A 246 21.19 -12.50 -16.29
C GLU A 246 20.36 -11.34 -16.88
N LYS A 247 19.04 -11.37 -16.72
CA LYS A 247 18.13 -10.41 -17.38
C LYS A 247 18.01 -9.06 -16.65
N VAL A 248 18.13 -9.05 -15.32
CA VAL A 248 17.85 -7.87 -14.50
C VAL A 248 19.02 -7.46 -13.61
N GLY A 249 20.08 -8.27 -13.50
CA GLY A 249 21.16 -8.05 -12.55
C GLY A 249 21.95 -6.78 -12.82
N ASN A 250 22.18 -6.42 -14.08
CA ASN A 250 22.89 -5.18 -14.42
C ASN A 250 22.11 -3.96 -13.95
N GLU A 251 20.80 -3.92 -14.23
CA GLU A 251 19.94 -2.83 -13.80
C GLU A 251 19.78 -2.82 -12.27
N ALA A 252 19.63 -4.00 -11.65
CA ALA A 252 19.56 -4.09 -10.20
C ALA A 252 20.83 -3.57 -9.52
N ARG A 253 22.03 -3.89 -10.04
CA ARG A 253 23.30 -3.35 -9.52
C ARG A 253 23.39 -1.83 -9.68
N ARG A 254 22.99 -1.29 -10.84
CA ARG A 254 22.99 0.15 -11.09
C ARG A 254 22.11 0.88 -10.07
N VAL A 255 20.84 0.48 -9.97
CA VAL A 255 19.86 1.09 -9.05
C VAL A 255 20.30 0.91 -7.59
N PHE A 256 20.89 -0.22 -7.24
CA PHE A 256 21.41 -0.48 -5.90
C PHE A 256 22.56 0.47 -5.53
N ASN A 257 23.53 0.66 -6.43
CA ASN A 257 24.66 1.56 -6.21
C ASN A 257 24.18 3.00 -6.05
N GLU A 258 23.30 3.47 -6.92
CA GLU A 258 22.69 4.81 -6.82
C GLU A 258 21.91 4.99 -5.50
N ALA A 259 21.21 3.93 -5.05
CA ALA A 259 20.55 3.94 -3.75
C ALA A 259 21.54 4.01 -2.57
N GLN A 260 22.70 3.34 -2.67
CA GLN A 260 23.74 3.43 -1.66
C GLN A 260 24.36 4.83 -1.59
N ASP A 261 24.58 5.46 -2.75
CA ASP A 261 25.10 6.83 -2.83
C ASP A 261 24.12 7.84 -2.22
N MET A 262 22.84 7.74 -2.59
CA MET A 262 21.80 8.59 -2.00
C MET A 262 21.60 8.32 -0.50
N LEU A 263 21.66 7.08 -0.05
CA LEU A 263 21.58 6.74 1.38
C LEU A 263 22.76 7.33 2.15
N LYS A 264 23.95 7.35 1.54
CA LYS A 264 25.12 8.00 2.11
C LYS A 264 24.90 9.51 2.24
N GLU A 265 24.39 10.16 1.19
CA GLU A 265 24.05 11.59 1.22
C GLU A 265 23.02 11.90 2.33
N ILE A 266 21.94 11.09 2.43
CA ILE A 266 20.91 11.21 3.47
C ILE A 266 21.52 11.17 4.87
N ILE A 267 22.51 10.31 5.10
CA ILE A 267 23.17 10.14 6.40
C ILE A 267 24.16 11.27 6.66
N ASP A 268 25.03 11.57 5.69
CA ASP A 268 26.15 12.52 5.86
C ASP A 268 25.62 13.97 5.99
N GLU A 269 24.54 14.31 5.32
CA GLU A 269 23.90 15.63 5.34
C GLU A 269 22.71 15.73 6.31
N GLU A 270 22.41 14.66 7.06
CA GLU A 270 21.29 14.61 8.02
C GLU A 270 19.96 15.05 7.42
N LEU A 271 19.65 14.59 6.18
CA LEU A 271 18.49 15.06 5.42
C LEU A 271 17.15 14.58 6.00
N ILE A 272 17.14 13.56 6.84
CA ILE A 272 15.96 13.04 7.54
C ILE A 272 16.26 12.81 9.01
N HIS A 273 15.25 12.99 9.86
CA HIS A 273 15.37 12.89 11.32
C HIS A 273 14.51 11.76 11.88
N PRO A 274 15.10 10.57 12.13
CA PRO A 274 14.36 9.43 12.65
C PRO A 274 13.92 9.67 14.10
N LYS A 275 12.63 9.56 14.37
CA LYS A 275 12.09 9.65 15.73
C LYS A 275 11.28 8.41 16.09
N GLY A 276 11.37 8.00 17.34
CA GLY A 276 10.66 6.85 17.84
C GLY A 276 10.17 7.06 19.27
N ILE A 277 9.14 6.30 19.62
CA ILE A 277 8.60 6.25 20.96
C ILE A 277 8.24 4.81 21.31
N ILE A 278 8.54 4.38 22.52
CA ILE A 278 8.10 3.13 23.10
C ILE A 278 7.30 3.41 24.35
N GLY A 279 6.28 2.57 24.61
CA GLY A 279 5.52 2.59 25.84
C GLY A 279 5.33 1.16 26.36
N LEU A 280 5.70 0.90 27.61
CA LEU A 280 5.55 -0.38 28.29
C LEU A 280 4.71 -0.17 29.55
N PHE A 281 3.57 -0.84 29.64
CA PHE A 281 2.60 -0.55 30.67
C PHE A 281 2.11 -1.84 31.36
N PRO A 282 1.79 -1.79 32.66
CA PRO A 282 1.03 -2.84 33.31
C PRO A 282 -0.30 -3.05 32.61
N ALA A 283 -0.64 -4.29 32.29
CA ALA A 283 -1.89 -4.61 31.61
C ALA A 283 -2.43 -5.96 32.04
N ASN A 284 -3.76 -6.13 31.91
CA ASN A 284 -4.45 -7.41 31.98
C ASN A 284 -5.59 -7.43 30.97
N SER A 285 -6.00 -8.62 30.54
CA SER A 285 -7.20 -8.75 29.73
C SER A 285 -8.47 -8.82 30.58
N ASP A 286 -9.54 -8.24 30.04
CA ASP A 286 -10.91 -8.35 30.55
C ASP A 286 -11.81 -8.75 29.38
N ALA A 287 -12.13 -10.03 29.31
CA ALA A 287 -12.78 -10.67 28.17
C ALA A 287 -12.00 -10.44 26.83
N ASP A 288 -12.54 -9.59 25.94
CA ASP A 288 -11.89 -9.28 24.66
C ASP A 288 -11.16 -7.92 24.70
N ASP A 289 -11.13 -7.25 25.84
CA ASP A 289 -10.45 -5.98 26.00
C ASP A 289 -9.10 -6.14 26.71
N VAL A 290 -8.18 -5.21 26.48
CA VAL A 290 -6.95 -5.05 27.25
C VAL A 290 -7.07 -3.80 28.12
N LEU A 291 -6.91 -3.98 29.42
CA LEU A 291 -6.88 -2.90 30.41
C LEU A 291 -5.46 -2.43 30.61
N ILE A 292 -5.18 -1.16 30.37
CA ILE A 292 -3.89 -0.52 30.65
C ILE A 292 -4.00 0.19 31.99
N PHE A 293 -3.06 -0.08 32.91
CA PHE A 293 -3.02 0.53 34.22
C PHE A 293 -1.96 1.64 34.30
N LYS A 294 -2.22 2.64 35.16
CA LYS A 294 -1.31 3.76 35.37
C LYS A 294 0.02 3.29 36.00
N THR A 295 -0.08 2.39 36.96
CA THR A 295 1.05 1.90 37.79
C THR A 295 0.92 0.41 38.00
N ASP A 296 2.00 -0.24 38.42
CA ASP A 296 2.07 -1.71 38.63
C ASP A 296 1.24 -2.18 39.84
N ASP A 297 0.70 -1.30 40.64
CA ASP A 297 -0.29 -1.59 41.67
C ASP A 297 -1.71 -1.86 41.16
N ARG A 298 -1.94 -1.53 39.86
CA ARG A 298 -3.18 -1.78 39.08
C ARG A 298 -4.47 -1.17 39.69
N LYS A 299 -4.34 -0.11 40.50
CA LYS A 299 -5.47 0.55 41.09
C LYS A 299 -6.26 1.43 40.12
N LYS A 300 -5.57 2.00 39.13
CA LYS A 300 -6.18 2.95 38.20
C LYS A 300 -6.00 2.50 36.74
N ILE A 301 -7.14 2.20 36.08
CA ILE A 301 -7.19 1.97 34.64
C ILE A 301 -7.08 3.33 33.95
N VAL A 302 -6.13 3.44 32.98
CA VAL A 302 -5.96 4.65 32.17
C VAL A 302 -6.55 4.48 30.76
N LYS A 303 -6.62 3.23 30.28
CA LYS A 303 -7.18 2.94 28.96
C LYS A 303 -7.74 1.53 28.91
N ARG A 304 -8.86 1.37 28.20
CA ARG A 304 -9.42 0.10 27.77
C ARG A 304 -9.27 0.02 26.26
N ILE A 305 -8.63 -1.02 25.76
CA ILE A 305 -8.39 -1.22 24.33
C ILE A 305 -9.18 -2.45 23.89
N PRO A 306 -10.25 -2.28 23.09
CA PRO A 306 -11.00 -3.42 22.56
C PRO A 306 -10.18 -4.16 21.52
N MET A 307 -10.10 -5.49 21.63
CA MET A 307 -9.41 -6.36 20.71
C MET A 307 -10.43 -7.15 19.88
N LEU A 308 -10.16 -7.22 18.56
CA LEU A 308 -11.02 -7.99 17.67
C LEU A 308 -10.83 -9.50 17.90
N ARG A 309 -11.94 -10.25 17.87
CA ARG A 309 -11.92 -11.71 17.93
C ARG A 309 -12.24 -12.31 16.56
N GLN A 310 -11.46 -13.31 16.15
CA GLN A 310 -11.75 -14.06 14.95
C GLN A 310 -13.11 -14.76 15.04
N GLN A 311 -13.94 -14.56 14.03
CA GLN A 311 -15.19 -15.31 13.85
C GLN A 311 -15.10 -16.40 12.78
N GLN A 312 -13.96 -16.50 12.09
CA GLN A 312 -13.63 -17.61 11.19
C GLN A 312 -12.52 -18.44 11.79
N ILE A 313 -12.75 -19.74 11.92
CA ILE A 313 -11.70 -20.65 12.36
C ILE A 313 -10.73 -20.87 11.21
N ARG A 314 -9.50 -20.43 11.38
CA ARG A 314 -8.42 -20.59 10.38
C ARG A 314 -7.39 -21.62 10.78
N ASP A 315 -7.24 -21.88 12.07
CA ASP A 315 -6.29 -22.85 12.56
C ASP A 315 -6.89 -24.27 12.64
N LYS A 316 -6.03 -25.27 12.59
CA LYS A 316 -6.44 -26.68 12.67
C LYS A 316 -6.99 -27.07 14.06
N LYS A 317 -6.68 -26.28 15.10
CA LYS A 317 -7.13 -26.50 16.48
C LYS A 317 -8.52 -25.93 16.76
N GLY A 318 -9.03 -25.12 15.86
CA GLY A 318 -10.40 -24.60 15.93
C GLY A 318 -10.62 -23.45 16.90
N PHE A 319 -9.56 -22.74 17.32
CA PHE A 319 -9.68 -21.55 18.17
C PHE A 319 -10.12 -20.32 17.40
N ALA A 320 -10.89 -19.45 18.06
CA ALA A 320 -11.25 -18.12 17.61
C ALA A 320 -10.36 -17.11 18.35
N LEU A 321 -9.20 -16.78 17.78
CA LEU A 321 -8.16 -15.99 18.44
C LEU A 321 -8.53 -14.52 18.58
N SER A 322 -8.09 -13.92 19.69
CA SER A 322 -8.00 -12.47 19.92
C SER A 322 -6.64 -12.16 20.54
N LEU A 323 -6.10 -10.98 20.33
CA LEU A 323 -4.86 -10.55 20.97
C LEU A 323 -4.99 -10.52 22.50
N SER A 324 -6.21 -10.26 23.03
CA SER A 324 -6.48 -10.33 24.47
C SER A 324 -6.25 -11.71 25.08
N ASP A 325 -6.32 -12.80 24.31
CA ASP A 325 -6.07 -14.15 24.78
C ASP A 325 -4.61 -14.38 25.21
N PHE A 326 -3.69 -13.52 24.76
CA PHE A 326 -2.25 -13.60 25.04
C PHE A 326 -1.82 -12.65 26.16
N ILE A 327 -2.77 -12.02 26.84
CA ILE A 327 -2.54 -11.17 28.01
C ILE A 327 -3.30 -11.79 29.19
N ALA A 328 -2.64 -11.95 30.34
CA ALA A 328 -3.22 -12.61 31.49
C ALA A 328 -4.52 -11.95 31.94
N PRO A 329 -5.60 -12.71 32.18
CA PRO A 329 -6.87 -12.18 32.64
C PRO A 329 -6.77 -11.44 33.98
N VAL A 330 -7.55 -10.42 34.18
CA VAL A 330 -7.56 -9.63 35.43
C VAL A 330 -7.95 -10.47 36.66
N ASP A 331 -8.84 -11.43 36.49
CA ASP A 331 -9.29 -12.37 37.50
C ASP A 331 -8.29 -13.50 37.82
N SER A 332 -7.24 -13.66 37.02
CA SER A 332 -6.19 -14.67 37.25
C SER A 332 -5.26 -14.34 38.42
N GLY A 333 -5.23 -13.08 38.88
CA GLY A 333 -4.27 -12.57 39.83
C GLY A 333 -2.82 -12.46 39.32
N ILE A 334 -2.59 -12.79 38.04
CA ILE A 334 -1.28 -12.75 37.40
C ILE A 334 -1.04 -11.38 36.80
N LYS A 335 0.10 -10.78 37.14
CA LYS A 335 0.52 -9.50 36.56
C LYS A 335 1.09 -9.71 35.17
N ASP A 336 0.55 -8.95 34.20
CA ASP A 336 1.02 -8.96 32.81
C ASP A 336 1.24 -7.53 32.31
N TYR A 337 1.77 -7.40 31.10
CA TYR A 337 2.20 -6.11 30.56
C TYR A 337 1.86 -6.02 29.08
N PHE A 338 1.72 -4.78 28.60
CA PHE A 338 1.47 -4.46 27.20
C PHE A 338 2.49 -3.44 26.74
N GLY A 339 3.07 -3.69 25.55
CA GLY A 339 4.00 -2.79 24.91
C GLY A 339 3.50 -2.30 23.56
N GLY A 340 3.81 -1.06 23.24
CA GLY A 340 3.61 -0.48 21.94
C GLY A 340 4.76 0.43 21.58
N PHE A 341 4.98 0.63 20.27
CA PHE A 341 5.93 1.62 19.78
C PHE A 341 5.41 2.29 18.50
N ALA A 342 5.93 3.48 18.22
CA ALA A 342 5.75 4.16 16.96
C ALA A 342 7.11 4.71 16.50
N VAL A 343 7.35 4.70 15.20
CA VAL A 343 8.58 5.21 14.57
C VAL A 343 8.24 6.02 13.34
N THR A 344 9.11 6.96 13.01
CA THR A 344 9.07 7.69 11.74
C THR A 344 10.49 8.02 11.29
N THR A 345 10.70 7.97 9.98
CA THR A 345 11.86 8.57 9.30
C THR A 345 11.40 9.65 8.32
N GLY A 346 10.09 9.97 8.33
CA GLY A 346 9.48 10.87 7.35
C GLY A 346 9.74 12.36 7.58
N LEU A 347 10.30 12.76 8.73
CA LEU A 347 10.62 14.16 9.00
C LEU A 347 11.78 14.61 8.08
N GLY A 348 11.51 15.58 7.20
CA GLY A 348 12.41 16.02 6.13
C GLY A 348 12.16 15.34 4.77
N THR A 349 11.57 14.15 4.72
CA THR A 349 11.36 13.40 3.46
C THR A 349 10.56 14.19 2.43
N ASP A 350 9.42 14.75 2.81
CA ASP A 350 8.54 15.44 1.85
C ASP A 350 9.19 16.71 1.30
N GLU A 351 9.99 17.42 2.10
CA GLU A 351 10.73 18.61 1.67
C GLU A 351 11.73 18.25 0.55
N HIS A 352 12.54 17.22 0.75
CA HIS A 352 13.52 16.77 -0.23
C HIS A 352 12.88 16.19 -1.48
N VAL A 353 11.82 15.40 -1.35
CA VAL A 353 11.01 14.90 -2.47
C VAL A 353 10.48 16.06 -3.31
N GLN A 354 9.92 17.11 -2.69
CA GLN A 354 9.42 18.28 -3.42
C GLN A 354 10.56 19.09 -4.07
N ARG A 355 11.74 19.15 -3.44
CA ARG A 355 12.92 19.79 -4.04
C ARG A 355 13.35 19.11 -5.33
N PHE A 356 13.38 17.78 -5.38
CA PHE A 356 13.65 17.01 -6.60
C PHE A 356 12.55 17.24 -7.66
N LYS A 357 11.28 17.18 -7.29
CA LYS A 357 10.16 17.42 -8.20
C LYS A 357 10.21 18.81 -8.84
N LYS A 358 10.51 19.86 -8.07
CA LYS A 358 10.66 21.24 -8.59
C LYS A 358 11.80 21.40 -9.61
N LYS A 359 12.84 20.54 -9.52
CA LYS A 359 13.94 20.47 -10.48
C LYS A 359 13.64 19.57 -11.69
N GLY A 360 12.43 18.99 -11.80
CA GLY A 360 12.08 18.02 -12.82
C GLY A 360 12.70 16.63 -12.61
N ASP A 361 13.39 16.40 -11.48
CA ASP A 361 14.08 15.16 -11.18
C ASP A 361 13.18 14.14 -10.50
N SER A 362 12.30 13.54 -11.29
CA SER A 362 11.38 12.50 -10.81
C SER A 362 12.10 11.25 -10.35
N TYR A 363 13.26 10.92 -10.95
CA TYR A 363 14.02 9.73 -10.62
C TYR A 363 14.54 9.78 -9.17
N ASN A 364 15.26 10.84 -8.80
CA ASN A 364 15.79 11.00 -7.44
C ASN A 364 14.67 11.24 -6.42
N SER A 365 13.56 11.85 -6.81
CA SER A 365 12.34 11.95 -5.98
C SER A 365 11.80 10.58 -5.56
N ILE A 366 11.76 9.62 -6.50
CA ILE A 366 11.32 8.24 -6.26
C ILE A 366 12.36 7.50 -5.40
N MET A 367 13.64 7.61 -5.77
CA MET A 367 14.76 7.00 -5.05
C MET A 367 14.75 7.39 -3.58
N PHE A 368 14.68 8.69 -3.29
CA PHE A 368 14.67 9.23 -1.93
C PHE A 368 13.50 8.69 -1.11
N ARG A 369 12.29 8.66 -1.71
CA ARG A 369 11.09 8.14 -1.04
C ARG A 369 11.21 6.64 -0.73
N LEU A 370 11.65 5.83 -1.68
CA LEU A 370 11.83 4.39 -1.47
C LEU A 370 12.87 4.08 -0.39
N ILE A 371 13.97 4.85 -0.34
CA ILE A 371 14.97 4.71 0.73
C ILE A 371 14.38 5.10 2.09
N SER A 372 13.64 6.21 2.17
CA SER A 372 12.96 6.63 3.41
C SER A 372 11.99 5.55 3.92
N ASP A 373 11.23 4.92 3.02
CA ASP A 373 10.32 3.82 3.36
C ASP A 373 11.08 2.60 3.91
N ARG A 374 12.24 2.27 3.33
CA ARG A 374 13.08 1.18 3.85
C ARG A 374 13.65 1.49 5.22
N LEU A 375 14.05 2.72 5.44
CA LEU A 375 14.59 3.16 6.73
C LEU A 375 13.54 3.10 7.85
N VAL A 376 12.28 3.48 7.61
CA VAL A 376 11.24 3.41 8.63
C VAL A 376 10.88 1.96 9.00
N GLU A 377 10.81 1.05 8.02
CA GLU A 377 10.61 -0.37 8.31
C GLU A 377 11.76 -0.94 9.11
N THR A 378 12.99 -0.67 8.70
CA THR A 378 14.20 -1.07 9.44
C THR A 378 14.20 -0.52 10.86
N PHE A 379 13.79 0.74 11.04
CA PHE A 379 13.70 1.33 12.37
C PHE A 379 12.68 0.60 13.25
N ALA A 380 11.54 0.22 12.70
CA ALA A 380 10.55 -0.57 13.41
C ALA A 380 11.13 -1.91 13.89
N GLU A 381 11.87 -2.62 13.03
CA GLU A 381 12.50 -3.90 13.38
C GLU A 381 13.58 -3.74 14.46
N VAL A 382 14.49 -2.79 14.27
CA VAL A 382 15.58 -2.52 15.23
C VAL A 382 15.02 -2.07 16.59
N LEU A 383 13.99 -1.21 16.59
CA LEU A 383 13.36 -0.77 17.83
C LEU A 383 12.62 -1.92 18.52
N HIS A 384 11.93 -2.77 17.77
CA HIS A 384 11.27 -3.97 18.30
C HIS A 384 12.29 -4.96 18.91
N GLU A 385 13.43 -5.19 18.26
CA GLU A 385 14.50 -6.00 18.84
C GLU A 385 15.02 -5.38 20.14
N ARG A 386 15.27 -4.06 20.18
CA ARG A 386 15.69 -3.36 21.41
C ARG A 386 14.64 -3.45 22.50
N VAL A 387 13.35 -3.38 22.16
CA VAL A 387 12.29 -3.60 23.14
C VAL A 387 12.39 -4.97 23.76
N ARG A 388 12.48 -6.03 22.97
CA ARG A 388 12.56 -7.41 23.47
C ARG A 388 13.79 -7.66 24.33
N LYS A 389 14.96 -7.26 23.85
CA LYS A 389 16.25 -7.58 24.51
C LYS A 389 16.62 -6.61 25.65
N LYS A 390 16.37 -5.32 25.48
CA LYS A 390 16.87 -4.28 26.40
C LYS A 390 15.80 -3.76 27.35
N TYR A 391 14.65 -3.33 26.83
CA TYR A 391 13.65 -2.61 27.62
C TYR A 391 12.62 -3.53 28.27
N TRP A 392 12.24 -4.59 27.60
CA TRP A 392 11.45 -5.67 28.21
C TRP A 392 12.36 -6.72 28.82
N GLY A 393 13.21 -7.34 28.01
CA GLY A 393 14.21 -8.29 28.49
C GLY A 393 13.69 -9.71 28.65
N TYR A 394 12.90 -10.18 27.72
CA TYR A 394 12.41 -11.57 27.69
C TYR A 394 13.14 -12.45 26.65
N GLU A 395 14.08 -11.90 25.89
CA GLU A 395 15.03 -12.60 25.02
C GLU A 395 16.44 -12.48 25.56
#